data_6285b5734a9323a579840fe0edb608f1
#
_entry.id   6285b5734a9323a579840fe0edb608f1
#
_cell.length_a   1.000
_cell.length_b   1.000
_cell.length_c   1.000
_cell.angle_alpha   90.00
_cell.angle_beta   90.00
_cell.angle_gamma   90.00
#
_symmetry.space_group_name_H-M   'P 1'
#
loop_
_entity.id
_entity.type
_entity.pdbx_description
1 polymer ?
#
loop_
_entity_poly.entity_id
_entity_poly.type
_entity_poly.pdbx_seq_one_letter_code
_entity_poly.pdbx_strand_id
1 'polypeptide(L)'
;MSESSGAPARIPKKLYKDELARLQAELVNFQEWVRIEGKRVVILFEGRDAAGKGSTIKRFTQYLNPRQASIVALPAPTERERTQWYFQRYVNHLPSAGEMKFFDRSWYNRAGVEKVMGLCTPSEYRRFLHQVPIFERMLIEDGIILRKYWFSISDDEQERRFRSRHEDPMRRWKLSLMDLESISRWEDYSQAKDEMLVHTDLPESPWYVVEANCKRRARLNSMQHFLSSVDYYSATPPELAIPDRPEARGYERPPRELNHYVPDYAGSLLHTE
;
A
#
# COMPACT_ATOMS: atom_id res chain seq x y z
N MET A 1 8.77 -36.70 0.07
CA MET A 1 7.48 -36.69 0.78
C MET A 1 6.74 -35.46 0.30
N SER A 2 5.75 -35.61 -0.56
CA SER A 2 4.96 -34.53 -1.13
C SER A 2 3.90 -34.14 -0.10
N GLU A 3 4.10 -33.02 0.60
CA GLU A 3 3.04 -32.38 1.36
C GLU A 3 2.02 -31.82 0.37
N SER A 4 0.86 -32.45 0.29
CA SER A 4 -0.32 -31.91 -0.37
C SER A 4 -0.81 -30.70 0.44
N SER A 5 -0.28 -29.52 0.19
CA SER A 5 -0.80 -28.28 0.76
C SER A 5 -2.12 -27.95 0.07
N GLY A 6 -3.21 -28.50 0.57
CA GLY A 6 -4.55 -28.04 0.20
C GLY A 6 -4.64 -26.52 0.38
N ALA A 7 -5.22 -25.81 -0.60
CA ALA A 7 -5.36 -24.36 -0.53
C ALA A 7 -6.03 -23.98 0.80
N PRO A 8 -5.47 -23.03 1.57
CA PRO A 8 -5.96 -22.72 2.90
C PRO A 8 -7.42 -22.26 2.85
N ALA A 9 -8.27 -22.77 3.75
CA ALA A 9 -9.70 -22.49 3.80
C ALA A 9 -10.02 -21.00 3.73
N ARG A 10 -11.06 -20.63 2.98
CA ARG A 10 -11.48 -19.24 2.80
C ARG A 10 -12.04 -18.68 4.12
N ILE A 11 -11.51 -17.57 4.60
CA ILE A 11 -12.02 -16.90 5.80
C ILE A 11 -13.48 -16.44 5.58
N PRO A 12 -14.44 -16.79 6.47
CA PRO A 12 -15.82 -16.31 6.42
C PRO A 12 -15.89 -14.78 6.37
N LYS A 13 -16.89 -14.24 5.65
CA LYS A 13 -16.99 -12.78 5.43
C LYS A 13 -17.16 -11.99 6.73
N LYS A 14 -17.93 -12.51 7.68
CA LYS A 14 -18.16 -11.86 9.00
C LYS A 14 -16.84 -11.80 9.76
N LEU A 15 -16.20 -12.95 10.00
CA LEU A 15 -14.92 -13.03 10.71
C LEU A 15 -13.84 -12.13 10.07
N TYR A 16 -13.78 -12.10 8.74
CA TYR A 16 -12.87 -11.19 8.03
C TYR A 16 -13.16 -9.72 8.33
N LYS A 17 -14.45 -9.32 8.37
CA LYS A 17 -14.81 -7.93 8.64
C LYS A 17 -14.50 -7.52 10.08
N ASP A 18 -14.80 -8.39 11.04
CA ASP A 18 -14.59 -8.15 12.46
C ASP A 18 -13.09 -7.99 12.74
N GLU A 19 -12.27 -8.92 12.24
CA GLU A 19 -10.82 -8.86 12.41
C GLU A 19 -10.17 -7.69 11.64
N LEU A 20 -10.67 -7.38 10.45
CA LEU A 20 -10.20 -6.20 9.70
C LEU A 20 -10.47 -4.91 10.49
N ALA A 21 -11.65 -4.77 11.08
CA ALA A 21 -12.00 -3.59 11.88
C ALA A 21 -11.10 -3.48 13.12
N ARG A 22 -10.81 -4.59 13.80
CA ARG A 22 -9.88 -4.63 14.95
C ARG A 22 -8.49 -4.14 14.54
N LEU A 23 -7.94 -4.68 13.44
CA LEU A 23 -6.61 -4.28 12.95
C LEU A 23 -6.57 -2.84 12.45
N GLN A 24 -7.66 -2.34 11.87
CA GLN A 24 -7.76 -0.94 11.45
C GLN A 24 -7.82 0.02 12.65
N ALA A 25 -8.52 -0.35 13.72
CA ALA A 25 -8.50 0.42 14.97
C ALA A 25 -7.09 0.46 15.58
N GLU A 26 -6.39 -0.67 15.54
CA GLU A 26 -5.01 -0.74 16.05
C GLU A 26 -4.03 0.08 15.18
N LEU A 27 -4.23 0.14 13.86
CA LEU A 27 -3.45 1.03 12.99
C LEU A 27 -3.68 2.52 13.30
N VAL A 28 -4.87 2.91 13.75
CA VAL A 28 -5.14 4.29 14.21
C VAL A 28 -4.36 4.56 15.50
N ASN A 29 -4.34 3.63 16.45
CA ASN A 29 -3.53 3.74 17.67
C ASN A 29 -2.04 3.82 17.32
N PHE A 30 -1.56 2.99 16.39
CA PHE A 30 -0.19 3.04 15.91
C PHE A 30 0.14 4.41 15.27
N GLN A 31 -0.75 4.95 14.45
CA GLN A 31 -0.55 6.27 13.85
C GLN A 31 -0.45 7.36 14.91
N GLU A 32 -1.26 7.29 15.96
CA GLU A 32 -1.19 8.26 17.05
C GLU A 32 0.14 8.18 17.80
N TRP A 33 0.65 6.97 18.04
CA TRP A 33 1.99 6.78 18.57
C TRP A 33 3.07 7.37 17.64
N VAL A 34 2.98 7.12 16.34
CA VAL A 34 3.90 7.70 15.33
C VAL A 34 3.90 9.23 15.42
N ARG A 35 2.72 9.83 15.56
CA ARG A 35 2.55 11.28 15.69
C ARG A 35 3.20 11.84 16.97
N ILE A 36 2.91 11.22 18.11
CA ILE A 36 3.38 11.66 19.43
C ILE A 36 4.90 11.52 19.54
N GLU A 37 5.42 10.39 19.11
CA GLU A 37 6.87 10.07 19.15
C GLU A 37 7.66 10.70 18.01
N GLY A 38 7.01 11.39 17.08
CA GLY A 38 7.67 11.96 15.90
C GLY A 38 8.34 10.91 15.03
N LYS A 39 7.89 9.64 15.07
CA LYS A 39 8.47 8.57 14.25
C LYS A 39 8.22 8.80 12.77
N ARG A 40 9.05 8.20 11.94
CA ARG A 40 8.95 8.25 10.48
C ARG A 40 8.82 6.82 9.96
N VAL A 41 7.74 6.53 9.22
CA VAL A 41 7.44 5.17 8.79
C VAL A 41 7.35 5.10 7.27
N VAL A 42 8.04 4.13 6.68
CA VAL A 42 8.00 3.80 5.25
C VAL A 42 7.63 2.34 5.09
N ILE A 43 6.58 2.06 4.32
CA ILE A 43 6.15 0.70 4.03
C ILE A 43 6.13 0.52 2.51
N LEU A 44 6.92 -0.43 2.01
CA LEU A 44 6.99 -0.77 0.60
C LEU A 44 6.05 -1.94 0.30
N PHE A 45 5.21 -1.77 -0.71
CA PHE A 45 4.34 -2.83 -1.23
C PHE A 45 4.78 -3.19 -2.64
N GLU A 46 5.50 -4.28 -2.75
CA GLU A 46 6.01 -4.83 -3.99
C GLU A 46 5.40 -6.20 -4.30
N GLY A 47 5.66 -6.74 -5.45
CA GLY A 47 5.20 -8.06 -5.85
C GLY A 47 4.50 -8.09 -7.19
N ARG A 48 3.99 -9.25 -7.56
CA ARG A 48 3.36 -9.53 -8.85
C ARG A 48 2.22 -8.57 -9.19
N ASP A 49 2.03 -8.33 -10.48
CA ASP A 49 0.86 -7.61 -10.95
C ASP A 49 -0.42 -8.38 -10.60
N ALA A 50 -1.49 -7.65 -10.34
CA ALA A 50 -2.72 -8.19 -9.80
C ALA A 50 -2.63 -8.87 -8.41
N ALA A 51 -1.48 -8.93 -7.74
CA ALA A 51 -1.33 -9.54 -6.41
C ALA A 51 -2.21 -8.90 -5.31
N GLY A 52 -2.61 -7.64 -5.49
CA GLY A 52 -3.54 -6.97 -4.59
C GLY A 52 -2.91 -5.90 -3.71
N LYS A 53 -1.71 -5.42 -4.04
CA LYS A 53 -0.98 -4.34 -3.36
C LYS A 53 -1.86 -3.13 -3.05
N GLY A 54 -2.32 -2.40 -4.05
CA GLY A 54 -3.12 -1.18 -3.86
C GLY A 54 -4.43 -1.43 -3.09
N SER A 55 -5.06 -2.63 -3.21
CA SER A 55 -6.24 -2.96 -2.41
C SER A 55 -5.90 -3.25 -0.93
N THR A 56 -4.70 -3.68 -0.65
CA THR A 56 -4.19 -3.87 0.72
C THR A 56 -3.83 -2.53 1.33
N ILE A 57 -3.09 -1.70 0.61
CA ILE A 57 -2.77 -0.32 1.00
C ILE A 57 -4.05 0.44 1.36
N LYS A 58 -5.09 0.34 0.51
CA LYS A 58 -6.40 0.97 0.81
C LYS A 58 -7.01 0.47 2.13
N ARG A 59 -6.75 -0.77 2.57
CA ARG A 59 -7.25 -1.26 3.86
C ARG A 59 -6.38 -0.80 5.03
N PHE A 60 -5.07 -0.68 4.83
CA PHE A 60 -4.19 -0.06 5.82
C PHE A 60 -4.59 1.39 6.09
N THR A 61 -4.82 2.17 5.04
CA THR A 61 -5.00 3.63 5.14
C THR A 61 -6.43 4.08 5.35
N GLN A 62 -7.40 3.17 5.37
CA GLN A 62 -8.83 3.49 5.30
C GLN A 62 -9.32 4.45 6.39
N TYR A 63 -8.80 4.35 7.59
CA TYR A 63 -9.19 5.15 8.76
C TYR A 63 -8.05 6.02 9.31
N LEU A 64 -6.89 5.97 8.68
CA LEU A 64 -5.77 6.82 9.06
C LEU A 64 -6.02 8.28 8.66
N ASN A 65 -5.48 9.19 9.46
CA ASN A 65 -5.50 10.61 9.12
C ASN A 65 -4.66 10.86 7.85
N PRO A 66 -5.26 11.29 6.73
CA PRO A 66 -4.55 11.44 5.46
C PRO A 66 -3.53 12.58 5.45
N ARG A 67 -3.52 13.45 6.46
CA ARG A 67 -2.49 14.48 6.62
C ARG A 67 -1.15 13.91 7.11
N GLN A 68 -1.18 12.74 7.75
CA GLN A 68 -0.02 12.08 8.34
C GLN A 68 0.29 10.73 7.68
N ALA A 69 -0.69 10.13 6.99
CA ALA A 69 -0.54 8.88 6.24
C ALA A 69 -0.85 9.13 4.76
N SER A 70 0.11 8.94 3.88
CA SER A 70 -0.07 9.17 2.45
C SER A 70 0.41 7.99 1.62
N ILE A 71 -0.26 7.79 0.49
CA ILE A 71 0.10 6.77 -0.50
C ILE A 71 1.00 7.42 -1.54
N VAL A 72 2.13 6.78 -1.82
CA VAL A 72 3.08 7.19 -2.85
C VAL A 72 2.99 6.19 -3.99
N ALA A 73 2.44 6.61 -5.12
CA ALA A 73 2.31 5.82 -6.34
C ALA A 73 2.84 6.67 -7.50
N LEU A 74 4.12 6.53 -7.81
CA LEU A 74 4.76 7.37 -8.81
C LEU A 74 4.48 6.86 -10.24
N PRO A 75 4.20 7.74 -11.19
CA PRO A 75 4.08 7.39 -12.60
C PRO A 75 5.43 6.97 -13.18
N ALA A 76 5.48 6.61 -14.46
CA ALA A 76 6.74 6.43 -15.17
C ALA A 76 7.62 7.69 -15.02
N PRO A 77 8.96 7.53 -14.90
CA PRO A 77 9.85 8.68 -14.74
C PRO A 77 9.80 9.59 -15.98
N THR A 78 9.79 10.89 -15.74
CA THR A 78 9.94 11.91 -16.78
C THR A 78 11.34 11.86 -17.39
N GLU A 79 11.55 12.48 -18.56
CA GLU A 79 12.88 12.58 -19.17
C GLU A 79 13.91 13.22 -18.23
N ARG A 80 13.51 14.25 -17.50
CA ARG A 80 14.37 14.90 -16.50
C ARG A 80 14.74 13.94 -15.38
N GLU A 81 13.79 13.19 -14.82
CA GLU A 81 14.03 12.24 -13.72
C GLU A 81 14.95 11.08 -14.15
N ARG A 82 14.91 10.67 -15.44
CA ARG A 82 15.81 9.64 -15.98
C ARG A 82 17.29 10.04 -15.98
N THR A 83 17.58 11.35 -16.00
CA THR A 83 18.95 11.89 -15.92
C THR A 83 19.44 12.16 -14.51
N GLN A 84 18.55 12.05 -13.51
CA GLN A 84 18.87 12.27 -12.11
C GLN A 84 19.42 11.01 -11.44
N TRP A 85 19.95 11.16 -10.25
CA TRP A 85 20.24 10.01 -9.39
C TRP A 85 18.96 9.21 -9.15
N TYR A 86 19.03 7.90 -9.35
CA TYR A 86 17.85 7.03 -9.41
C TYR A 86 16.89 7.19 -8.22
N PHE A 87 17.43 7.30 -7.00
CA PHE A 87 16.63 7.40 -5.78
C PHE A 87 16.01 8.80 -5.59
N GLN A 88 16.47 9.83 -6.29
CA GLN A 88 16.07 11.22 -6.06
C GLN A 88 14.55 11.43 -6.13
N ARG A 89 13.88 10.80 -7.09
CA ARG A 89 12.42 10.88 -7.22
C ARG A 89 11.67 10.27 -6.03
N TYR A 90 12.27 9.31 -5.32
CA TYR A 90 11.68 8.66 -4.15
C TYR A 90 12.00 9.42 -2.87
N VAL A 91 13.18 9.99 -2.75
CA VAL A 91 13.63 10.76 -1.58
C VAL A 91 12.68 11.92 -1.27
N ASN A 92 12.15 12.60 -2.28
CA ASN A 92 11.19 13.69 -2.13
C ASN A 92 9.87 13.27 -1.46
N HIS A 93 9.61 11.97 -1.35
CA HIS A 93 8.39 11.42 -0.76
C HIS A 93 8.63 10.71 0.58
N LEU A 94 9.84 10.79 1.13
CA LEU A 94 10.13 10.24 2.45
C LEU A 94 9.38 11.01 3.54
N PRO A 95 9.07 10.35 4.68
CA PRO A 95 8.28 10.96 5.73
C PRO A 95 9.04 12.01 6.54
N SER A 96 8.34 13.06 6.93
CA SER A 96 8.71 13.92 8.05
C SER A 96 8.31 13.29 9.39
N ALA A 97 8.74 13.89 10.51
CA ALA A 97 8.35 13.43 11.84
C ALA A 97 6.82 13.33 11.98
N GLY A 98 6.34 12.21 12.50
CA GLY A 98 4.90 11.92 12.67
C GLY A 98 4.20 11.42 11.40
N GLU A 99 4.93 11.12 10.33
CA GLU A 99 4.34 10.69 9.07
C GLU A 99 4.58 9.22 8.72
N MET A 100 3.61 8.65 7.99
CA MET A 100 3.66 7.29 7.41
C MET A 100 3.51 7.37 5.89
N LYS A 101 4.41 6.74 5.14
CA LYS A 101 4.37 6.66 3.67
C LYS A 101 4.19 5.22 3.21
N PHE A 102 3.16 5.01 2.39
CA PHE A 102 2.79 3.71 1.83
C PHE A 102 3.12 3.70 0.35
N PHE A 103 4.20 3.05 -0.03
CA PHE A 103 4.64 3.00 -1.42
C PHE A 103 3.91 1.87 -2.18
N ASP A 104 3.05 2.22 -3.15
CA ASP A 104 2.52 1.27 -4.14
C ASP A 104 3.50 1.18 -5.30
N ARG A 105 4.41 0.22 -5.24
CA ARG A 105 5.68 0.15 -5.94
C ARG A 105 6.66 1.23 -5.45
N SER A 106 7.94 0.95 -5.55
CA SER A 106 8.98 1.80 -4.97
C SER A 106 10.21 1.86 -5.88
N TRP A 107 11.35 2.21 -5.32
CA TRP A 107 12.65 2.11 -5.98
C TRP A 107 12.97 0.69 -6.48
N TYR A 108 12.29 -0.33 -6.00
CA TYR A 108 12.42 -1.70 -6.49
C TYR A 108 11.83 -1.93 -7.89
N ASN A 109 11.18 -0.93 -8.50
CA ASN A 109 10.84 -0.95 -9.92
C ASN A 109 12.07 -1.29 -10.80
N ARG A 110 13.27 -0.82 -10.41
CA ARG A 110 14.53 -1.13 -11.12
C ARG A 110 14.85 -2.62 -11.10
N ALA A 111 14.60 -3.31 -9.99
CA ALA A 111 14.83 -4.75 -9.88
C ALA A 111 13.67 -5.61 -10.42
N GLY A 112 12.50 -5.03 -10.65
CA GLY A 112 11.32 -5.69 -11.18
C GLY A 112 11.05 -5.29 -12.63
N VAL A 113 10.03 -4.45 -12.81
CA VAL A 113 9.50 -4.08 -14.12
C VAL A 113 10.54 -3.47 -15.05
N GLU A 114 11.44 -2.63 -14.55
CA GLU A 114 12.45 -1.99 -15.42
C GLU A 114 13.47 -3.00 -15.95
N LYS A 115 13.90 -3.94 -15.10
CA LYS A 115 14.79 -5.05 -15.50
C LYS A 115 14.11 -5.96 -16.52
N VAL A 116 12.91 -6.43 -16.24
CA VAL A 116 12.21 -7.42 -17.07
C VAL A 116 11.80 -6.84 -18.42
N MET A 117 11.35 -5.59 -18.44
CA MET A 117 10.89 -4.92 -19.67
C MET A 117 12.03 -4.21 -20.44
N GLY A 118 13.27 -4.36 -20.00
CA GLY A 118 14.41 -3.72 -20.68
C GLY A 118 14.42 -2.19 -20.61
N LEU A 119 13.80 -1.62 -19.58
CA LEU A 119 13.71 -0.17 -19.35
C LEU A 119 14.93 0.40 -18.62
N CYS A 120 15.88 -0.44 -18.24
CA CYS A 120 17.17 -0.06 -17.71
C CYS A 120 18.29 -0.93 -18.33
N THR A 121 19.47 -0.37 -18.38
CA THR A 121 20.66 -1.11 -18.85
C THR A 121 21.14 -2.10 -17.78
N PRO A 122 21.89 -3.17 -18.18
CA PRO A 122 22.49 -4.08 -17.22
C PRO A 122 23.44 -3.40 -16.20
N SER A 123 24.09 -2.31 -16.58
CA SER A 123 24.96 -1.55 -15.68
C SER A 123 24.17 -0.75 -14.64
N GLU A 124 23.02 -0.15 -15.02
CA GLU A 124 22.13 0.54 -14.09
C GLU A 124 21.49 -0.43 -13.11
N TYR A 125 21.08 -1.60 -13.57
CA TYR A 125 20.55 -2.67 -12.74
C TYR A 125 21.57 -3.13 -11.68
N ARG A 126 22.79 -3.48 -12.09
CA ARG A 126 23.86 -3.88 -11.14
C ARG A 126 24.20 -2.76 -10.15
N ARG A 127 24.26 -1.52 -10.63
CA ARG A 127 24.48 -0.35 -9.77
C ARG A 127 23.37 -0.22 -8.73
N PHE A 128 22.13 -0.41 -9.13
CA PHE A 128 20.97 -0.39 -8.23
C PHE A 128 21.09 -1.46 -7.13
N LEU A 129 21.34 -2.73 -7.50
CA LEU A 129 21.50 -3.81 -6.53
C LEU A 129 22.63 -3.56 -5.51
N HIS A 130 23.68 -2.87 -5.92
CA HIS A 130 24.76 -2.46 -5.02
C HIS A 130 24.36 -1.28 -4.12
N GLN A 131 23.62 -0.32 -4.65
CA GLN A 131 23.31 0.93 -3.94
C GLN A 131 22.10 0.83 -3.02
N VAL A 132 21.10 -0.01 -3.34
CA VAL A 132 19.85 -0.05 -2.57
C VAL A 132 20.04 -0.51 -1.13
N PRO A 133 20.91 -1.49 -0.80
CA PRO A 133 21.20 -1.83 0.58
C PRO A 133 21.82 -0.66 1.37
N ILE A 134 22.71 0.09 0.73
CA ILE A 134 23.35 1.27 1.32
C ILE A 134 22.32 2.35 1.58
N PHE A 135 21.45 2.62 0.60
CA PHE A 135 20.39 3.61 0.70
C PHE A 135 19.40 3.27 1.83
N GLU A 136 18.94 2.03 1.91
CA GLU A 136 18.03 1.59 2.96
C GLU A 136 18.65 1.63 4.34
N ARG A 137 19.93 1.26 4.45
CA ARG A 137 20.69 1.38 5.71
C ARG A 137 20.75 2.83 6.18
N MET A 138 21.06 3.78 5.29
CA MET A 138 21.06 5.21 5.63
C MET A 138 19.70 5.68 6.15
N LEU A 139 18.58 5.21 5.56
CA LEU A 139 17.25 5.55 6.05
C LEU A 139 16.99 5.00 7.46
N ILE A 140 17.44 3.77 7.73
CA ILE A 140 17.23 3.11 9.02
C ILE A 140 18.12 3.74 10.09
N GLU A 141 19.38 4.02 9.80
CA GLU A 141 20.33 4.70 10.69
C GLU A 141 19.84 6.11 11.05
N ASP A 142 19.17 6.79 10.11
CA ASP A 142 18.51 8.08 10.36
C ASP A 142 17.18 7.95 11.14
N GLY A 143 16.78 6.74 11.52
CA GLY A 143 15.63 6.44 12.38
C GLY A 143 14.30 6.24 11.64
N ILE A 144 14.32 5.99 10.34
CA ILE A 144 13.10 5.61 9.58
C ILE A 144 12.79 4.14 9.84
N ILE A 145 11.56 3.86 10.24
CA ILE A 145 11.03 2.51 10.36
C ILE A 145 10.66 2.03 8.95
N LEU A 146 11.51 1.20 8.35
CA LEU A 146 11.30 0.65 7.01
C LEU A 146 10.74 -0.77 7.11
N ARG A 147 9.66 -1.06 6.35
CA ARG A 147 9.11 -2.42 6.20
C ARG A 147 8.87 -2.71 4.71
N LYS A 148 9.33 -3.88 4.25
CA LYS A 148 9.26 -4.28 2.84
C LYS A 148 8.39 -5.53 2.70
N TYR A 149 7.31 -5.42 1.92
CA TYR A 149 6.38 -6.53 1.66
C TYR A 149 6.38 -6.93 0.19
N TRP A 150 6.61 -8.21 -0.06
CA TRP A 150 6.48 -8.81 -1.38
C TRP A 150 5.19 -9.63 -1.47
N PHE A 151 4.23 -9.18 -2.27
CA PHE A 151 2.97 -9.88 -2.50
C PHE A 151 3.13 -10.93 -3.59
N SER A 152 3.10 -12.21 -3.20
CA SER A 152 3.25 -13.38 -4.06
C SER A 152 1.89 -13.98 -4.40
N ILE A 153 1.68 -14.29 -5.67
CA ILE A 153 0.52 -15.05 -6.16
C ILE A 153 1.00 -16.07 -7.18
N SER A 154 0.22 -17.14 -7.38
CA SER A 154 0.44 -18.09 -8.47
C SER A 154 0.10 -17.48 -9.82
N ASP A 155 0.65 -18.04 -10.89
CA ASP A 155 0.36 -17.69 -12.27
C ASP A 155 -1.13 -17.82 -12.60
N ASP A 156 -1.74 -18.96 -12.26
CA ASP A 156 -3.18 -19.20 -12.43
C ASP A 156 -4.04 -18.11 -11.76
N GLU A 157 -3.69 -17.71 -10.52
CA GLU A 157 -4.43 -16.69 -9.79
C GLU A 157 -4.21 -15.30 -10.42
N GLN A 158 -3.01 -15.01 -10.93
CA GLN A 158 -2.73 -13.78 -11.65
C GLN A 158 -3.58 -13.69 -12.92
N GLU A 159 -3.56 -14.73 -13.75
CA GLU A 159 -4.35 -14.80 -14.98
C GLU A 159 -5.84 -14.66 -14.69
N ARG A 160 -6.36 -15.40 -13.72
CA ARG A 160 -7.76 -15.28 -13.27
C ARG A 160 -8.12 -13.85 -12.87
N ARG A 161 -7.22 -13.15 -12.20
CA ARG A 161 -7.45 -11.75 -11.79
C ARG A 161 -7.43 -10.78 -12.95
N PHE A 162 -6.57 -10.99 -13.93
CA PHE A 162 -6.53 -10.18 -15.14
C PHE A 162 -7.82 -10.37 -15.97
N ARG A 163 -8.28 -11.60 -16.17
CA ARG A 163 -9.56 -11.89 -16.83
C ARG A 163 -10.73 -11.18 -16.11
N SER A 164 -10.80 -11.31 -14.78
CA SER A 164 -11.81 -10.61 -13.98
C SER A 164 -11.75 -9.08 -14.05
N ARG A 165 -10.57 -8.48 -14.28
CA ARG A 165 -10.47 -7.03 -14.53
C ARG A 165 -10.97 -6.65 -15.90
N HIS A 166 -10.68 -7.47 -16.91
CA HIS A 166 -11.11 -7.22 -18.29
C HIS A 166 -12.65 -7.21 -18.40
N GLU A 167 -13.31 -8.11 -17.71
CA GLU A 167 -14.78 -8.26 -17.71
C GLU A 167 -15.50 -7.18 -16.90
N ASP A 168 -14.85 -6.55 -15.93
CA ASP A 168 -15.45 -5.57 -15.03
C ASP A 168 -15.20 -4.12 -15.51
N PRO A 169 -16.25 -3.41 -15.99
CA PRO A 169 -16.12 -2.02 -16.46
C PRO A 169 -15.51 -1.07 -15.41
N MET A 170 -15.75 -1.33 -14.12
CA MET A 170 -15.22 -0.50 -13.02
C MET A 170 -13.73 -0.77 -12.73
N ARG A 171 -13.15 -1.84 -13.26
CA ARG A 171 -11.77 -2.27 -13.01
C ARG A 171 -10.92 -2.39 -14.28
N ARG A 172 -11.53 -2.30 -15.47
CA ARG A 172 -10.84 -2.41 -16.76
C ARG A 172 -9.69 -1.43 -16.91
N TRP A 173 -9.84 -0.22 -16.39
CA TRP A 173 -8.80 0.80 -16.39
C TRP A 173 -7.50 0.40 -15.66
N LYS A 174 -7.54 -0.66 -14.82
CA LYS A 174 -6.38 -1.22 -14.12
C LYS A 174 -5.61 -2.24 -14.96
N LEU A 175 -6.07 -2.51 -16.16
CA LEU A 175 -5.41 -3.44 -17.07
C LEU A 175 -4.66 -2.62 -18.12
N SER A 176 -3.33 -2.68 -18.06
CA SER A 176 -2.44 -2.02 -19.00
C SER A 176 -1.81 -3.02 -19.98
N LEU A 177 -1.23 -2.53 -21.07
CA LEU A 177 -0.45 -3.38 -21.99
C LEU A 177 0.72 -4.06 -21.27
N MET A 178 1.34 -3.38 -20.27
CA MET A 178 2.41 -3.96 -19.46
C MET A 178 1.91 -5.11 -18.58
N ASP A 179 0.67 -5.03 -18.06
CA ASP A 179 0.07 -6.15 -17.32
C ASP A 179 -0.10 -7.38 -18.24
N LEU A 180 -0.51 -7.19 -19.48
CA LEU A 180 -0.65 -8.29 -20.45
C LEU A 180 0.71 -8.88 -20.82
N GLU A 181 1.71 -8.06 -21.06
CA GLU A 181 3.07 -8.51 -21.34
C GLU A 181 3.69 -9.26 -20.14
N SER A 182 3.34 -8.88 -18.91
CA SER A 182 3.85 -9.55 -17.70
C SER A 182 3.40 -11.01 -17.58
N ILE A 183 2.29 -11.40 -18.23
CA ILE A 183 1.82 -12.81 -18.26
C ILE A 183 2.83 -13.67 -19.04
N SER A 184 3.28 -13.21 -20.21
CA SER A 184 4.21 -13.95 -21.05
C SER A 184 5.64 -14.00 -20.48
N ARG A 185 5.96 -13.13 -19.49
CA ARG A 185 7.28 -13.01 -18.86
C ARG A 185 7.30 -13.49 -17.40
N TRP A 186 6.46 -14.46 -17.09
CA TRP A 186 6.33 -14.95 -15.70
C TRP A 186 7.67 -15.42 -15.11
N GLU A 187 8.45 -16.18 -15.88
CA GLU A 187 9.76 -16.70 -15.45
C GLU A 187 10.77 -15.59 -15.26
N ASP A 188 10.83 -14.61 -16.19
CA ASP A 188 11.73 -13.46 -16.09
C ASP A 188 11.47 -12.67 -14.79
N TYR A 189 10.20 -12.44 -14.46
CA TYR A 189 9.82 -11.81 -13.20
C TYR A 189 10.17 -12.66 -11.98
N SER A 190 10.09 -13.99 -12.08
CA SER A 190 10.48 -14.89 -11.00
C SER A 190 11.98 -14.81 -10.73
N GLN A 191 12.79 -14.89 -11.81
CA GLN A 191 14.24 -14.75 -11.71
C GLN A 191 14.65 -13.38 -11.16
N ALA A 192 14.06 -12.30 -11.68
CA ALA A 192 14.32 -10.94 -11.22
C ALA A 192 14.01 -10.77 -9.73
N LYS A 193 12.89 -11.33 -9.25
CA LYS A 193 12.54 -11.35 -7.82
C LYS A 193 13.57 -12.10 -7.00
N ASP A 194 13.94 -13.31 -7.41
CA ASP A 194 14.86 -14.15 -6.64
C ASP A 194 16.25 -13.50 -6.56
N GLU A 195 16.76 -12.94 -7.66
CA GLU A 195 18.00 -12.17 -7.69
C GLU A 195 17.92 -10.94 -6.79
N MET A 196 16.81 -10.19 -6.83
CA MET A 196 16.56 -9.05 -5.96
C MET A 196 16.63 -9.45 -4.48
N LEU A 197 15.95 -10.54 -4.09
CA LEU A 197 15.94 -11.01 -2.69
C LEU A 197 17.35 -11.38 -2.23
N VAL A 198 18.12 -12.11 -3.04
CA VAL A 198 19.51 -12.49 -2.71
C VAL A 198 20.38 -11.27 -2.35
N HIS A 199 20.16 -10.15 -3.03
CA HIS A 199 20.98 -8.94 -2.83
C HIS A 199 20.42 -7.97 -1.80
N THR A 200 19.13 -8.07 -1.46
CA THR A 200 18.45 -7.00 -0.70
C THR A 200 17.64 -7.50 0.50
N ASP A 201 17.64 -8.82 0.78
CA ASP A 201 17.05 -9.37 2.00
C ASP A 201 18.11 -9.34 3.12
N LEU A 202 18.16 -8.24 3.84
CA LEU A 202 19.15 -7.98 4.88
C LEU A 202 18.52 -8.03 6.27
N PRO A 203 19.30 -8.42 7.31
CA PRO A 203 18.79 -8.48 8.68
C PRO A 203 18.16 -7.17 9.17
N GLU A 204 18.74 -6.04 8.80
CA GLU A 204 18.26 -4.70 9.17
C GLU A 204 17.07 -4.22 8.34
N SER A 205 16.89 -4.76 7.12
CA SER A 205 15.79 -4.45 6.23
C SER A 205 15.26 -5.69 5.49
N PRO A 206 14.65 -6.64 6.19
CA PRO A 206 14.21 -7.90 5.60
C PRO A 206 13.00 -7.72 4.68
N TRP A 207 12.86 -8.63 3.72
CA TRP A 207 11.67 -8.78 2.92
C TRP A 207 10.69 -9.76 3.59
N TYR A 208 9.45 -9.33 3.69
CA TYR A 208 8.35 -10.18 4.17
C TYR A 208 7.47 -10.61 3.00
N VAL A 209 7.50 -11.90 2.68
CA VAL A 209 6.68 -12.46 1.61
C VAL A 209 5.25 -12.67 2.09
N VAL A 210 4.29 -12.09 1.40
CA VAL A 210 2.86 -12.19 1.69
C VAL A 210 2.20 -13.13 0.68
N GLU A 211 1.72 -14.28 1.13
CA GLU A 211 0.90 -15.19 0.32
C GLU A 211 -0.44 -14.53 -0.03
N ALA A 212 -0.60 -14.14 -1.31
CA ALA A 212 -1.68 -13.27 -1.74
C ALA A 212 -2.72 -13.93 -2.66
N ASN A 213 -2.72 -15.24 -2.84
CA ASN A 213 -3.77 -15.96 -3.54
C ASN A 213 -5.15 -15.71 -2.89
N CYS A 214 -5.21 -15.61 -1.58
CA CYS A 214 -6.41 -15.18 -0.87
C CYS A 214 -6.28 -13.72 -0.39
N LYS A 215 -6.95 -12.77 -1.06
CA LYS A 215 -6.90 -11.34 -0.71
C LYS A 215 -7.30 -11.02 0.73
N ARG A 216 -8.21 -11.81 1.34
CA ARG A 216 -8.60 -11.59 2.74
C ARG A 216 -7.45 -11.94 3.67
N ARG A 217 -6.80 -13.09 3.46
CA ARG A 217 -5.64 -13.51 4.25
C ARG A 217 -4.48 -12.55 4.09
N ALA A 218 -4.14 -12.20 2.86
CA ALA A 218 -3.04 -11.27 2.58
C ALA A 218 -3.19 -9.95 3.33
N ARG A 219 -4.40 -9.39 3.37
CA ARG A 219 -4.68 -8.13 4.09
C ARG A 219 -4.53 -8.28 5.59
N LEU A 220 -5.17 -9.29 6.19
CA LEU A 220 -5.10 -9.48 7.64
C LEU A 220 -3.66 -9.82 8.07
N ASN A 221 -3.01 -10.73 7.36
CA ASN A 221 -1.67 -11.18 7.70
C ASN A 221 -0.64 -10.04 7.59
N SER A 222 -0.69 -9.26 6.52
CA SER A 222 0.26 -8.13 6.36
C SER A 222 0.02 -7.02 7.38
N MET A 223 -1.24 -6.72 7.73
CA MET A 223 -1.56 -5.73 8.76
C MET A 223 -1.13 -6.21 10.15
N GLN A 224 -1.47 -7.44 10.51
CA GLN A 224 -1.08 -8.02 11.80
C GLN A 224 0.44 -8.11 11.92
N HIS A 225 1.14 -8.58 10.87
CA HIS A 225 2.59 -8.65 10.86
C HIS A 225 3.22 -7.26 11.00
N PHE A 226 2.72 -6.25 10.30
CA PHE A 226 3.22 -4.88 10.41
C PHE A 226 3.13 -4.39 11.86
N LEU A 227 1.96 -4.48 12.47
CA LEU A 227 1.73 -4.05 13.85
C LEU A 227 2.62 -4.82 14.86
N SER A 228 2.79 -6.12 14.68
CA SER A 228 3.64 -6.92 15.57
C SER A 228 5.15 -6.80 15.31
N SER A 229 5.56 -6.18 14.20
CA SER A 229 6.98 -6.03 13.81
C SER A 229 7.61 -4.72 14.30
N VAL A 230 6.84 -3.86 14.92
CA VAL A 230 7.30 -2.58 15.49
C VAL A 230 6.94 -2.57 16.97
N ASP A 231 7.91 -2.19 17.78
CA ASP A 231 7.67 -2.02 19.21
C ASP A 231 7.08 -0.63 19.45
N TYR A 232 5.81 -0.59 19.91
CA TYR A 232 5.06 0.63 20.19
C TYR A 232 4.09 0.41 21.36
N TYR A 233 3.69 1.49 22.02
CA TYR A 233 2.66 1.45 23.05
C TYR A 233 1.34 2.02 22.54
N SER A 234 0.23 1.62 23.17
CA SER A 234 -1.09 2.19 22.85
C SER A 234 -1.12 3.65 23.28
N ALA A 235 -1.04 4.54 22.29
CA ALA A 235 -1.11 5.97 22.53
C ALA A 235 -2.58 6.40 22.58
N THR A 236 -3.05 6.79 23.76
CA THR A 236 -4.41 7.34 23.89
C THR A 236 -4.35 8.84 23.57
N PRO A 237 -5.12 9.32 22.60
CA PRO A 237 -5.25 10.76 22.38
C PRO A 237 -5.77 11.42 23.67
N PRO A 238 -5.39 12.69 23.95
CA PRO A 238 -5.95 13.41 25.08
C PRO A 238 -7.47 13.48 24.96
N GLU A 239 -8.16 13.22 26.06
CA GLU A 239 -9.62 13.30 26.09
C GLU A 239 -10.06 14.76 25.83
N LEU A 240 -10.75 14.93 24.72
CA LEU A 240 -11.26 16.25 24.34
C LEU A 240 -12.67 16.40 24.88
N ALA A 241 -12.86 17.33 25.83
CA ALA A 241 -14.18 17.71 26.26
C ALA A 241 -14.90 18.45 25.13
N ILE A 242 -16.05 17.93 24.72
CA ILE A 242 -16.92 18.63 23.77
C ILE A 242 -17.66 19.73 24.54
N PRO A 243 -17.42 21.00 24.21
CA PRO A 243 -18.11 22.08 24.90
C PRO A 243 -19.60 22.07 24.58
N ASP A 244 -20.40 22.50 25.52
CA ASP A 244 -21.83 22.73 25.28
C ASP A 244 -22.05 23.75 24.17
N ARG A 245 -23.12 23.53 23.40
CA ARG A 245 -23.50 24.48 22.35
C ARG A 245 -23.93 25.81 23.02
N PRO A 246 -23.35 26.95 22.64
CA PRO A 246 -23.80 28.23 23.16
C PRO A 246 -25.25 28.52 22.77
N GLU A 247 -25.95 29.30 23.58
CA GLU A 247 -27.30 29.74 23.29
C GLU A 247 -27.37 30.51 21.95
N ALA A 248 -28.51 30.40 21.29
CA ALA A 248 -28.75 31.10 20.01
C ALA A 248 -28.69 32.62 20.23
N ARG A 249 -27.89 33.30 19.41
CA ARG A 249 -27.69 34.75 19.48
C ARG A 249 -28.60 35.55 18.55
N GLY A 250 -29.74 34.94 18.13
CA GLY A 250 -30.71 35.61 17.25
C GLY A 250 -30.33 35.69 15.77
N TYR A 251 -29.34 34.89 15.33
CA TYR A 251 -29.02 34.81 13.91
C TYR A 251 -30.11 34.02 13.15
N GLU A 252 -30.76 34.70 12.21
CA GLU A 252 -31.71 34.06 11.28
C GLU A 252 -31.00 33.70 9.97
N ARG A 253 -31.16 32.45 9.55
CA ARG A 253 -30.62 32.01 8.26
C ARG A 253 -31.40 32.62 7.12
N PRO A 254 -30.74 32.99 5.99
CA PRO A 254 -31.44 33.39 4.80
C PRO A 254 -32.35 32.26 4.30
N PRO A 255 -33.45 32.62 3.58
CA PRO A 255 -34.36 31.62 3.00
C PRO A 255 -33.61 30.57 2.17
N ARG A 256 -34.09 29.34 2.26
CA ARG A 256 -33.45 28.20 1.59
C ARG A 256 -33.34 28.40 0.07
N GLU A 257 -34.29 29.09 -0.51
CA GLU A 257 -34.44 29.34 -1.95
C GLU A 257 -33.32 30.22 -2.51
N LEU A 258 -32.59 30.92 -1.66
CA LEU A 258 -31.43 31.73 -2.06
C LEU A 258 -30.18 30.89 -2.31
N ASN A 259 -30.21 29.61 -2.01
CA ASN A 259 -29.07 28.71 -2.19
C ASN A 259 -29.40 27.60 -3.19
N HIS A 260 -28.38 27.11 -3.90
CA HIS A 260 -28.48 25.94 -4.74
C HIS A 260 -28.25 24.70 -3.91
N TYR A 261 -29.26 23.86 -3.77
CA TYR A 261 -29.16 22.57 -3.06
C TYR A 261 -29.02 21.43 -4.05
N VAL A 262 -28.20 20.45 -3.68
CA VAL A 262 -28.15 19.19 -4.40
C VAL A 262 -29.52 18.48 -4.26
N PRO A 263 -30.18 18.08 -5.37
CA PRO A 263 -31.43 17.36 -5.31
C PRO A 263 -31.30 16.01 -4.57
N ASP A 264 -32.35 15.59 -3.92
CA ASP A 264 -32.39 14.29 -3.25
C ASP A 264 -32.62 13.14 -4.27
N TYR A 265 -31.53 12.77 -4.96
CA TYR A 265 -31.57 11.61 -5.87
C TYR A 265 -31.72 10.28 -5.13
N ALA A 266 -31.33 10.21 -3.86
CA ALA A 266 -31.48 9.00 -3.06
C ALA A 266 -32.94 8.73 -2.70
N GLY A 267 -33.75 9.78 -2.45
CA GLY A 267 -35.18 9.68 -2.19
C GLY A 267 -35.92 9.02 -3.34
N SER A 268 -35.51 9.26 -4.58
CA SER A 268 -36.15 8.64 -5.75
C SER A 268 -35.96 7.11 -5.81
N LEU A 269 -34.92 6.56 -5.17
CA LEU A 269 -34.67 5.11 -5.13
C LEU A 269 -35.65 4.36 -4.22
N LEU A 270 -36.33 5.07 -3.29
CA LEU A 270 -37.32 4.48 -2.38
C LEU A 270 -38.68 4.30 -3.03
N HIS A 271 -38.92 4.87 -4.20
CA HIS A 271 -40.20 4.86 -4.92
C HIS A 271 -40.15 3.99 -6.19
N THR A 272 -39.08 3.22 -6.41
CA THR A 272 -38.98 2.22 -7.49
C THR A 272 -39.27 0.83 -6.92
N GLU A 273 -40.54 0.52 -6.66
CA GLU A 273 -41.13 -0.82 -6.57
C GLU A 273 -42.03 -1.09 -7.77
#